data_0ca3f733720c7433058bb02c929e4c8f
#
_entry.id   0ca3f733720c7433058bb02c929e4c8f
#
_cell.length_a   1.000
_cell.length_b   1.000
_cell.length_c   1.000
_cell.angle_alpha   90.00
_cell.angle_beta   90.00
_cell.angle_gamma   90.00
#
_symmetry.space_group_name_H-M   'P 1'
#
loop_
_entity.id
_entity.type
_entity.pdbx_description
1 polymer ?
#
loop_
_entity_poly.entity_id
_entity_poly.type
_entity_poly.pdbx_seq_one_letter_code
_entity_poly.pdbx_strand_id
1 'polypeptide(L)'
;LYSTRRFFEEGYKRGHKMRVYPPVQMSAYLERNALELYYGDQKIETPHCIIPRLGQKKPEHTLAIIPHYEMMHVKSLNASYPMMRCRDKFVTMQVLAQNRVPVPRSVLIDDPLHIDTAFQKIGDPPYILKIPTGSQGTGVMIADSKTAARSFIEALLDQGLQIIVQEFIAE
;
A
#
# COMPACT_ATOMS: atom_id res chain seq x y z
N LEU A 1 10.41 -13.97 8.52
CA LEU A 1 10.00 -12.86 9.38
C LEU A 1 9.45 -13.39 10.70
N TYR A 2 9.72 -12.70 11.82
CA TYR A 2 9.27 -13.12 13.17
C TYR A 2 7.76 -13.38 13.22
N SER A 3 6.96 -12.41 12.77
CA SER A 3 5.49 -12.53 12.82
C SER A 3 4.95 -13.70 11.99
N THR A 4 5.51 -13.99 10.81
CA THR A 4 5.10 -15.13 10.00
C THR A 4 5.35 -16.45 10.73
N ARG A 5 6.53 -16.57 11.37
CA ARG A 5 6.86 -17.74 12.20
C ARG A 5 5.88 -17.89 13.36
N ARG A 6 5.55 -16.80 14.06
CA ARG A 6 4.60 -16.83 15.18
C ARG A 6 3.20 -17.26 14.75
N PHE A 7 2.71 -16.78 13.60
CA PHE A 7 1.44 -17.24 13.06
C PHE A 7 1.44 -18.74 12.76
N PHE A 8 2.54 -19.24 12.18
CA PHE A 8 2.69 -20.66 11.90
C PHE A 8 2.68 -21.50 13.20
N GLU A 9 3.50 -21.14 14.18
CA GLU A 9 3.61 -21.83 15.46
C GLU A 9 2.26 -21.87 16.21
N GLU A 10 1.57 -20.71 16.30
CA GLU A 10 0.31 -20.61 17.02
C GLU A 10 -0.85 -21.31 16.30
N GLY A 11 -0.85 -21.28 14.97
CA GLY A 11 -1.82 -22.03 14.18
C GLY A 11 -1.64 -23.54 14.36
N TYR A 12 -0.39 -24.02 14.28
CA TYR A 12 -0.08 -25.43 14.50
C TYR A 12 -0.49 -25.93 15.91
N LYS A 13 -0.18 -25.15 16.96
CA LYS A 13 -0.59 -25.46 18.35
C LYS A 13 -2.12 -25.60 18.50
N ARG A 14 -2.89 -24.89 17.67
CA ARG A 14 -4.36 -24.95 17.66
C ARG A 14 -4.93 -26.02 16.73
N GLY A 15 -4.09 -26.91 16.19
CA GLY A 15 -4.50 -28.02 15.32
C GLY A 15 -4.79 -27.61 13.86
N HIS A 16 -4.38 -26.42 13.44
CA HIS A 16 -4.52 -25.99 12.05
C HIS A 16 -3.40 -26.54 11.17
N LYS A 17 -3.76 -26.96 9.94
CA LYS A 17 -2.78 -27.29 8.89
C LYS A 17 -2.24 -25.98 8.29
N MET A 18 -1.08 -25.56 8.74
CA MET A 18 -0.46 -24.30 8.32
C MET A 18 0.49 -24.49 7.14
N ARG A 19 0.44 -23.57 6.17
CA ARG A 19 1.41 -23.48 5.07
C ARG A 19 1.79 -22.02 4.87
N VAL A 20 3.03 -21.77 4.44
CA VAL A 20 3.54 -20.43 4.15
C VAL A 20 4.04 -20.41 2.72
N TYR A 21 3.45 -19.55 1.90
CA TYR A 21 3.84 -19.37 0.51
C TYR A 21 4.40 -17.94 0.31
N PRO A 22 5.65 -17.78 -0.17
CA PRO A 22 6.14 -16.50 -0.67
C PRO A 22 5.35 -16.09 -1.92
N PRO A 23 4.62 -14.98 -1.91
CA PRO A 23 3.75 -14.61 -3.03
C PRO A 23 4.48 -14.48 -4.37
N VAL A 24 5.74 -14.03 -4.34
CA VAL A 24 6.58 -13.88 -5.55
C VAL A 24 6.88 -15.21 -6.28
N GLN A 25 6.66 -16.34 -5.64
CA GLN A 25 6.82 -17.68 -6.20
C GLN A 25 5.47 -18.34 -6.53
N MET A 26 4.39 -17.60 -6.35
CA MET A 26 3.05 -18.07 -6.70
C MET A 26 2.69 -17.58 -8.11
N SER A 27 1.91 -18.37 -8.82
CA SER A 27 1.27 -17.97 -10.06
C SER A 27 -0.24 -18.24 -10.01
N ALA A 28 -1.00 -17.40 -10.70
CA ALA A 28 -2.45 -17.51 -10.81
C ALA A 28 -2.82 -17.94 -12.23
N TYR A 29 -3.65 -18.96 -12.34
CA TYR A 29 -4.23 -19.43 -13.58
C TYR A 29 -5.71 -19.07 -13.64
N LEU A 30 -6.13 -18.55 -14.78
CA LEU A 30 -7.49 -18.12 -15.06
C LEU A 30 -8.00 -18.80 -16.33
N GLU A 31 -9.12 -19.46 -16.23
CA GLU A 31 -9.91 -19.96 -17.35
C GLU A 31 -11.39 -19.70 -17.05
N ARG A 32 -12.27 -19.84 -18.05
CA ARG A 32 -13.69 -19.48 -17.96
C ARG A 32 -14.40 -19.99 -16.70
N ASN A 33 -14.06 -21.19 -16.22
CA ASN A 33 -14.67 -21.81 -15.03
C ASN A 33 -13.62 -22.33 -14.03
N ALA A 34 -12.38 -21.89 -14.15
CA ALA A 34 -11.30 -22.33 -13.29
C ALA A 34 -10.47 -21.15 -12.77
N LEU A 35 -10.34 -21.10 -11.45
CA LEU A 35 -9.46 -20.20 -10.71
C LEU A 35 -8.49 -21.09 -9.95
N GLU A 36 -7.22 -21.03 -10.31
CA GLU A 36 -6.20 -21.90 -9.71
C GLU A 36 -4.97 -21.10 -9.30
N LEU A 37 -4.32 -21.56 -8.25
CA LEU A 37 -3.05 -21.01 -7.78
C LEU A 37 -2.01 -22.11 -7.72
N TYR A 38 -0.79 -21.75 -8.08
CA TYR A 38 0.36 -22.64 -8.08
C TYR A 38 1.50 -22.06 -7.25
N TYR A 39 2.29 -22.92 -6.67
CA TYR A 39 3.56 -22.61 -6.03
C TYR A 39 4.66 -23.43 -6.74
N GLY A 40 5.48 -22.76 -7.52
CA GLY A 40 6.25 -23.42 -8.56
C GLY A 40 5.31 -24.17 -9.51
N ASP A 41 5.58 -25.47 -9.73
CA ASP A 41 4.77 -26.33 -10.60
C ASP A 41 3.64 -27.07 -9.86
N GLN A 42 3.49 -26.85 -8.56
CA GLN A 42 2.52 -27.56 -7.75
C GLN A 42 1.24 -26.71 -7.57
N LYS A 43 0.09 -27.27 -7.93
CA LYS A 43 -1.21 -26.66 -7.64
C LYS A 43 -1.40 -26.56 -6.13
N ILE A 44 -1.79 -25.39 -5.67
CA ILE A 44 -2.10 -25.13 -4.26
C ILE A 44 -3.48 -25.71 -3.93
N GLU A 45 -3.54 -26.57 -2.92
CA GLU A 45 -4.78 -27.00 -2.31
C GLU A 45 -5.51 -25.79 -1.73
N THR A 46 -6.80 -25.59 -2.09
CA THR A 46 -7.59 -24.44 -1.66
C THR A 46 -7.70 -24.42 -0.13
N PRO A 47 -7.17 -23.38 0.55
CA PRO A 47 -7.23 -23.29 2.00
C PRO A 47 -8.60 -22.78 2.47
N HIS A 48 -8.95 -23.02 3.74
CA HIS A 48 -10.16 -22.43 4.34
C HIS A 48 -10.03 -20.90 4.52
N CYS A 49 -8.82 -20.42 4.80
CA CYS A 49 -8.53 -18.99 4.92
C CYS A 49 -7.07 -18.67 4.63
N ILE A 50 -6.80 -17.42 4.34
CA ILE A 50 -5.45 -16.88 4.21
C ILE A 50 -5.24 -15.70 5.15
N ILE A 51 -3.98 -15.50 5.57
CA ILE A 51 -3.52 -14.32 6.31
C ILE A 51 -2.43 -13.66 5.46
N PRO A 52 -2.78 -12.69 4.60
CA PRO A 52 -1.81 -12.03 3.74
C PRO A 52 -0.81 -11.21 4.56
N ARG A 53 0.46 -11.33 4.19
CA ARG A 53 1.56 -10.54 4.76
C ARG A 53 2.27 -9.83 3.62
N LEU A 54 1.84 -8.59 3.35
CA LEU A 54 2.44 -7.79 2.29
C LEU A 54 3.88 -7.42 2.65
N GLY A 55 4.80 -7.78 1.77
CA GLY A 55 6.19 -7.35 1.80
C GLY A 55 6.41 -6.11 0.90
N GLN A 56 7.64 -5.59 0.92
CA GLN A 56 8.03 -4.48 0.04
C GLN A 56 8.33 -4.93 -1.40
N LYS A 57 8.76 -6.20 -1.57
CA LYS A 57 9.10 -6.73 -2.89
C LYS A 57 7.84 -7.13 -3.67
N LYS A 58 7.69 -6.56 -4.87
CA LYS A 58 6.60 -6.85 -5.82
C LYS A 58 5.21 -6.85 -5.15
N PRO A 59 4.83 -5.76 -4.48
CA PRO A 59 3.55 -5.69 -3.78
C PRO A 59 2.36 -5.84 -4.73
N GLU A 60 2.48 -5.40 -5.98
CA GLU A 60 1.45 -5.49 -7.03
C GLU A 60 1.10 -6.95 -7.30
N HIS A 61 2.11 -7.83 -7.41
CA HIS A 61 1.89 -9.25 -7.60
C HIS A 61 1.15 -9.88 -6.42
N THR A 62 1.56 -9.55 -5.19
CA THR A 62 0.88 -10.04 -3.98
C THR A 62 -0.58 -9.56 -3.93
N LEU A 63 -0.81 -8.29 -4.32
CA LEU A 63 -2.15 -7.71 -4.39
C LEU A 63 -3.02 -8.34 -5.49
N ALA A 64 -2.45 -8.93 -6.52
CA ALA A 64 -3.19 -9.70 -7.51
C ALA A 64 -3.58 -11.11 -6.99
N ILE A 65 -2.71 -11.74 -6.20
CA ILE A 65 -2.97 -13.08 -5.64
C ILE A 65 -4.08 -13.08 -4.58
N ILE A 66 -4.20 -12.05 -3.75
CA ILE A 66 -5.20 -12.02 -2.68
C ILE A 66 -6.63 -12.01 -3.24
N PRO A 67 -7.02 -11.13 -4.18
CA PRO A 67 -8.34 -11.18 -4.82
C PRO A 67 -8.63 -12.51 -5.50
N HIS A 68 -7.62 -13.18 -6.05
CA HIS A 68 -7.77 -14.49 -6.67
C HIS A 68 -8.29 -15.53 -5.64
N TYR A 69 -7.70 -15.55 -4.43
CA TYR A 69 -8.23 -16.37 -3.35
C TYR A 69 -9.67 -15.99 -2.95
N GLU A 70 -9.97 -14.69 -2.88
CA GLU A 70 -11.31 -14.20 -2.54
C GLU A 70 -12.36 -14.65 -3.57
N MET A 71 -12.01 -14.58 -4.87
CA MET A 71 -12.86 -15.10 -5.96
C MET A 71 -13.05 -16.63 -5.89
N MET A 72 -12.09 -17.36 -5.32
CA MET A 72 -12.22 -18.79 -4.98
C MET A 72 -13.03 -19.03 -3.68
N HIS A 73 -13.68 -17.99 -3.14
CA HIS A 73 -14.43 -18.05 -1.86
C HIS A 73 -13.58 -18.37 -0.63
N VAL A 74 -12.27 -18.16 -0.68
CA VAL A 74 -11.37 -18.30 0.45
C VAL A 74 -11.42 -17.03 1.30
N LYS A 75 -11.63 -17.18 2.60
CA LYS A 75 -11.63 -16.05 3.53
C LYS A 75 -10.23 -15.45 3.65
N SER A 76 -10.14 -14.13 3.54
CA SER A 76 -8.88 -13.39 3.70
C SER A 76 -8.93 -12.47 4.92
N LEU A 77 -7.90 -12.50 5.73
CA LEU A 77 -7.72 -11.62 6.88
C LEU A 77 -6.39 -10.85 6.74
N ASN A 78 -6.39 -9.60 6.34
CA ASN A 78 -7.50 -8.73 5.93
C ASN A 78 -7.87 -8.96 4.46
N ALA A 79 -9.05 -8.45 4.04
CA ALA A 79 -9.48 -8.50 2.65
C ALA A 79 -8.58 -7.63 1.74
N SER A 80 -8.54 -7.98 0.45
CA SER A 80 -7.69 -7.30 -0.55
C SER A 80 -8.01 -5.81 -0.69
N TYR A 81 -9.28 -5.46 -0.75
CA TYR A 81 -9.71 -4.08 -0.99
C TYR A 81 -9.21 -3.08 0.07
N PRO A 82 -9.43 -3.27 1.39
CA PRO A 82 -8.82 -2.39 2.39
C PRO A 82 -7.29 -2.42 2.37
N MET A 83 -6.66 -3.56 2.07
CA MET A 83 -5.21 -3.63 1.96
C MET A 83 -4.66 -2.78 0.82
N MET A 84 -5.32 -2.77 -0.34
CA MET A 84 -4.96 -1.91 -1.47
C MET A 84 -5.08 -0.43 -1.11
N ARG A 85 -6.18 -0.03 -0.46
CA ARG A 85 -6.42 1.37 -0.08
C ARG A 85 -5.42 1.88 0.95
N CYS A 86 -5.09 1.09 1.96
CA CYS A 86 -4.12 1.46 3.00
C CYS A 86 -2.67 1.58 2.51
N ARG A 87 -2.35 1.11 1.30
CA ARG A 87 -1.02 1.26 0.72
C ARG A 87 -0.75 2.63 0.14
N ASP A 88 -1.79 3.31 -0.31
CA ASP A 88 -1.73 4.66 -0.82
C ASP A 88 -2.08 5.64 0.30
N LYS A 89 -1.13 6.52 0.65
CA LYS A 89 -1.30 7.50 1.73
C LYS A 89 -2.40 8.51 1.41
N PHE A 90 -2.53 8.91 0.14
CA PHE A 90 -3.54 9.88 -0.25
C PHE A 90 -4.94 9.26 -0.25
N VAL A 91 -5.09 8.06 -0.79
CA VAL A 91 -6.35 7.31 -0.73
C VAL A 91 -6.76 7.03 0.72
N THR A 92 -5.81 6.70 1.60
CA THR A 92 -6.08 6.54 3.03
C THR A 92 -6.65 7.84 3.64
N MET A 93 -6.04 8.99 3.36
CA MET A 93 -6.52 10.28 3.84
C MET A 93 -7.90 10.64 3.28
N GLN A 94 -8.18 10.33 2.00
CA GLN A 94 -9.51 10.52 1.42
C GLN A 94 -10.59 9.75 2.18
N VAL A 95 -10.31 8.47 2.52
CA VAL A 95 -11.24 7.64 3.31
C VAL A 95 -11.47 8.22 4.70
N LEU A 96 -10.41 8.64 5.37
CA LEU A 96 -10.49 9.25 6.69
C LEU A 96 -11.30 10.54 6.65
N ALA A 97 -11.00 11.44 5.72
CA ALA A 97 -11.70 12.70 5.54
C ALA A 97 -13.20 12.49 5.22
N GLN A 98 -13.53 11.55 4.33
CA GLN A 98 -14.89 11.17 4.02
C GLN A 98 -15.68 10.73 5.26
N ASN A 99 -14.99 10.07 6.20
CA ASN A 99 -15.57 9.61 7.47
C ASN A 99 -15.43 10.64 8.61
N ARG A 100 -15.11 11.88 8.29
CA ARG A 100 -14.98 13.01 9.24
C ARG A 100 -13.88 12.81 10.29
N VAL A 101 -12.90 11.97 9.99
CA VAL A 101 -11.70 11.84 10.80
C VAL A 101 -10.75 12.98 10.42
N PRO A 102 -10.22 13.75 11.36
CA PRO A 102 -9.29 14.84 11.06
C PRO A 102 -8.06 14.31 10.31
N VAL A 103 -7.69 15.01 9.23
CA VAL A 103 -6.50 14.74 8.44
C VAL A 103 -5.74 16.05 8.23
N PRO A 104 -4.41 16.03 8.11
CA PRO A 104 -3.64 17.21 7.73
C PRO A 104 -4.07 17.71 6.35
N ARG A 105 -4.05 19.03 6.15
CA ARG A 105 -4.26 19.62 4.82
C ARG A 105 -3.27 19.04 3.85
N SER A 106 -3.75 18.52 2.73
CA SER A 106 -2.92 17.78 1.78
C SER A 106 -3.38 18.03 0.35
N VAL A 107 -2.43 18.19 -0.56
CA VAL A 107 -2.68 18.29 -2.00
C VAL A 107 -1.86 17.24 -2.71
N LEU A 108 -2.49 16.46 -3.59
CA LEU A 108 -1.81 15.55 -4.50
C LEU A 108 -1.48 16.30 -5.79
N ILE A 109 -0.24 16.21 -6.24
CA ILE A 109 0.25 16.87 -7.45
C ILE A 109 0.84 15.82 -8.40
N ASP A 110 0.54 15.98 -9.68
CA ASP A 110 1.05 15.19 -10.80
C ASP A 110 1.61 16.07 -11.93
N ASP A 111 1.47 17.39 -11.82
CA ASP A 111 1.91 18.38 -12.79
C ASP A 111 2.51 19.61 -12.08
N PRO A 112 3.67 20.12 -12.53
CA PRO A 112 4.30 21.32 -11.96
C PRO A 112 3.40 22.55 -11.92
N LEU A 113 2.43 22.67 -12.81
CA LEU A 113 1.46 23.78 -12.86
C LEU A 113 0.65 23.90 -11.55
N HIS A 114 0.52 22.83 -10.78
CA HIS A 114 -0.25 22.81 -9.55
C HIS A 114 0.56 23.14 -8.29
N ILE A 115 1.88 23.37 -8.38
CA ILE A 115 2.75 23.61 -7.22
C ILE A 115 2.34 24.85 -6.45
N ASP A 116 2.12 25.97 -7.13
CA ASP A 116 1.74 27.23 -6.49
C ASP A 116 0.34 27.15 -5.86
N THR A 117 -0.58 26.48 -6.52
CA THR A 117 -1.91 26.20 -5.97
C THR A 117 -1.82 25.38 -4.69
N ALA A 118 -0.94 24.36 -4.66
CA ALA A 118 -0.74 23.54 -3.46
C ALA A 118 -0.18 24.39 -2.31
N PHE A 119 0.83 25.23 -2.55
CA PHE A 119 1.36 26.11 -1.51
C PHE A 119 0.32 27.11 -0.98
N GLN A 120 -0.53 27.65 -1.86
CA GLN A 120 -1.64 28.51 -1.43
C GLN A 120 -2.65 27.77 -0.54
N LYS A 121 -2.96 26.51 -0.83
CA LYS A 121 -3.91 25.69 -0.06
C LYS A 121 -3.34 25.20 1.26
N ILE A 122 -2.05 24.85 1.28
CA ILE A 122 -1.37 24.34 2.48
C ILE A 122 -0.97 25.50 3.42
N GLY A 123 -0.55 26.63 2.89
CA GLY A 123 -0.06 27.78 3.66
C GLY A 123 1.46 27.87 3.65
N ASP A 124 2.03 28.36 4.75
CA ASP A 124 3.46 28.59 4.87
C ASP A 124 4.25 27.31 5.28
N PRO A 125 5.57 27.22 4.93
CA PRO A 125 6.41 26.12 5.33
C PRO A 125 6.55 26.04 6.88
N PRO A 126 7.03 24.91 7.43
CA PRO A 126 7.56 23.76 6.69
C PRO A 126 6.47 22.88 6.06
N TYR A 127 6.83 22.21 4.96
CA TYR A 127 5.96 21.25 4.28
C TYR A 127 6.45 19.83 4.49
N ILE A 128 5.50 18.89 4.57
CA ILE A 128 5.78 17.47 4.46
C ILE A 128 5.51 17.03 3.03
N LEU A 129 6.53 16.54 2.35
CA LEU A 129 6.45 16.03 0.99
C LEU A 129 6.51 14.50 1.04
N LYS A 130 5.55 13.82 0.39
CA LYS A 130 5.43 12.35 0.45
C LYS A 130 5.10 11.78 -0.92
N ILE A 131 5.74 10.67 -1.27
CA ILE A 131 5.28 9.83 -2.36
C ILE A 131 4.03 9.06 -1.89
N PRO A 132 2.93 8.98 -2.69
CA PRO A 132 1.69 8.32 -2.30
C PRO A 132 1.90 6.88 -1.84
N THR A 133 2.69 6.11 -2.59
CA THR A 133 3.00 4.71 -2.28
C THR A 133 4.41 4.58 -1.71
N GLY A 134 4.60 3.72 -0.74
CA GLY A 134 5.89 3.51 -0.07
C GLY A 134 5.69 3.14 1.40
N SER A 135 6.75 2.69 2.05
CA SER A 135 6.71 2.24 3.44
C SER A 135 7.97 2.62 4.20
N GLN A 136 7.93 2.56 5.54
CA GLN A 136 9.06 2.79 6.44
C GLN A 136 9.73 4.17 6.28
N GLY A 137 8.95 5.21 6.00
CA GLY A 137 9.47 6.57 5.85
C GLY A 137 10.19 6.85 4.53
N THR A 138 10.40 5.85 3.67
CA THR A 138 10.99 6.07 2.35
C THR A 138 10.07 6.97 1.52
N GLY A 139 10.65 8.03 0.92
CA GLY A 139 9.89 9.00 0.12
C GLY A 139 9.09 10.00 0.96
N VAL A 140 9.56 10.31 2.17
CA VAL A 140 9.04 11.41 3.00
C VAL A 140 10.16 12.41 3.27
N MET A 141 9.90 13.69 3.05
CA MET A 141 10.84 14.78 3.29
C MET A 141 10.13 15.96 3.98
N ILE A 142 10.85 16.68 4.81
CA ILE A 142 10.45 17.98 5.35
C ILE A 142 11.16 19.06 4.54
N ALA A 143 10.42 20.05 4.08
CA ALA A 143 10.96 21.18 3.35
C ALA A 143 10.66 22.49 4.11
N ASP A 144 11.70 23.15 4.58
CA ASP A 144 11.61 24.35 5.42
C ASP A 144 11.38 25.65 4.63
N SER A 145 11.37 25.57 3.30
CA SER A 145 11.09 26.70 2.43
C SER A 145 10.35 26.31 1.17
N LYS A 146 9.62 27.28 0.58
CA LYS A 146 8.93 27.11 -0.72
C LYS A 146 9.91 26.72 -1.84
N THR A 147 11.11 27.31 -1.84
CA THR A 147 12.14 27.02 -2.84
C THR A 147 12.62 25.58 -2.76
N ALA A 148 12.97 25.10 -1.56
CA ALA A 148 13.39 23.72 -1.35
C ALA A 148 12.28 22.73 -1.70
N ALA A 149 11.04 23.02 -1.29
CA ALA A 149 9.89 22.21 -1.62
C ALA A 149 9.67 22.10 -3.13
N ARG A 150 9.70 23.24 -3.85
CA ARG A 150 9.53 23.29 -5.30
C ARG A 150 10.57 22.45 -6.03
N SER A 151 11.85 22.67 -5.74
CA SER A 151 12.93 21.92 -6.39
C SER A 151 12.80 20.41 -6.20
N PHE A 152 12.37 19.96 -5.01
CA PHE A 152 12.17 18.55 -4.74
C PHE A 152 10.92 17.99 -5.47
N ILE A 153 9.83 18.75 -5.48
CA ILE A 153 8.59 18.37 -6.18
C ILE A 153 8.90 18.22 -7.69
N GLU A 154 9.52 19.23 -8.31
CA GLU A 154 9.87 19.21 -9.73
C GLU A 154 10.75 18.01 -10.07
N ALA A 155 11.77 17.72 -9.25
CA ALA A 155 12.66 16.58 -9.47
C ALA A 155 11.95 15.22 -9.42
N LEU A 156 10.90 15.08 -8.61
CA LEU A 156 10.10 13.84 -8.55
C LEU A 156 9.08 13.75 -9.69
N LEU A 157 8.44 14.87 -10.03
CA LEU A 157 7.51 14.93 -11.17
C LEU A 157 8.24 14.62 -12.49
N ASP A 158 9.47 15.08 -12.68
CA ASP A 158 10.32 14.75 -13.83
C ASP A 158 10.62 13.24 -13.95
N GLN A 159 10.54 12.52 -12.84
CA GLN A 159 10.65 11.06 -12.83
C GLN A 159 9.30 10.35 -13.01
N GLY A 160 8.23 11.08 -13.30
CA GLY A 160 6.88 10.54 -13.43
C GLY A 160 6.25 10.10 -12.12
N LEU A 161 6.68 10.66 -10.98
CA LEU A 161 6.16 10.32 -9.66
C LEU A 161 5.17 11.39 -9.19
N GLN A 162 4.02 10.96 -8.71
CA GLN A 162 3.09 11.85 -7.99
C GLN A 162 3.64 12.21 -6.61
N ILE A 163 3.27 13.38 -6.11
CA ILE A 163 3.69 13.83 -4.79
C ILE A 163 2.53 14.42 -3.99
N ILE A 164 2.50 14.13 -2.71
CA ILE A 164 1.61 14.74 -1.72
C ILE A 164 2.36 15.88 -1.06
N VAL A 165 1.85 17.09 -1.16
CA VAL A 165 2.25 18.25 -0.37
C VAL A 165 1.31 18.35 0.80
N GLN A 166 1.84 18.35 2.02
CA GLN A 166 1.05 18.31 3.25
C GLN A 166 1.56 19.34 4.25
N GLU A 167 0.65 19.89 5.04
CA GLU A 167 1.04 20.75 6.17
C GLU A 167 1.86 19.98 7.20
N PHE A 168 2.78 20.68 7.82
CA PHE A 168 3.50 20.20 8.99
C PHE A 168 2.66 20.43 10.24
N ILE A 169 2.43 19.37 11.01
CA ILE A 169 1.77 19.46 12.32
C ILE A 169 2.88 19.40 13.37
N ALA A 170 3.07 20.49 14.11
CA ALA A 170 3.90 20.51 15.30
C ALA A 170 3.13 19.84 16.46
N GLU A 171 3.86 19.10 17.31
CA GLU A 171 3.33 18.57 18.57
C GLU A 171 3.13 19.68 19.61
#